data_25f81d8a56cb84c4509acf2ac2dd59c3
#
_entry.id   25f81d8a56cb84c4509acf2ac2dd59c3
#
_cell.length_a   1.000
_cell.length_b   1.000
_cell.length_c   1.000
_cell.angle_alpha   90.00
_cell.angle_beta   90.00
_cell.angle_gamma   90.00
#
_symmetry.space_group_name_H-M   'P 1'
#
loop_
_entity.id
_entity.type
_entity.pdbx_description
1 polymer ?
#
loop_
_entity_poly.entity_id
_entity_poly.type
_entity_poly.pdbx_seq_one_letter_code
_entity_poly.pdbx_strand_id
1 'polypeptide(L)'
;MTMEPADSLCQRIVESSPDAIIFSDQDGIIRLWNAGAEAIFGYTAEEAVGMTLDIIVPETIRERHWEGYYRVMKTGVTKYGKDMLSVPGIRKDGSRVSLEFSVALIRDEDGVLLGVSAVLRDVTVRWRKERELKERIAALEGPAKKPGSPS
;
A
#
# COMPACT_ATOMS: atom_id res chain seq x y z
N MET A 1 -22.08 -30.87 -3.05
CA MET A 1 -21.23 -29.95 -2.31
C MET A 1 -21.89 -28.59 -2.23
N THR A 2 -22.19 -28.15 -1.02
CA THR A 2 -22.87 -26.87 -0.80
C THR A 2 -21.86 -25.74 -0.91
N MET A 3 -22.19 -24.71 -1.71
CA MET A 3 -21.38 -23.51 -1.76
C MET A 3 -21.50 -22.74 -0.45
N GLU A 4 -20.39 -22.21 0.02
CA GLU A 4 -20.39 -21.35 1.20
C GLU A 4 -21.19 -20.06 0.94
N PRO A 5 -21.76 -19.45 1.99
CA PRO A 5 -22.36 -18.13 1.85
C PRO A 5 -21.37 -17.13 1.25
N ALA A 6 -21.88 -16.17 0.46
CA ALA A 6 -21.05 -15.19 -0.22
C ALA A 6 -20.12 -14.43 0.74
N ASP A 7 -20.61 -14.07 1.92
CA ASP A 7 -19.80 -13.36 2.93
C ASP A 7 -18.61 -14.19 3.39
N SER A 8 -18.82 -15.49 3.62
CA SER A 8 -17.76 -16.41 4.01
C SER A 8 -16.74 -16.60 2.90
N LEU A 9 -17.18 -16.68 1.67
CA LEU A 9 -16.30 -16.79 0.50
C LEU A 9 -15.46 -15.52 0.32
N CYS A 10 -16.08 -14.35 0.43
CA CYS A 10 -15.36 -13.06 0.35
C CYS A 10 -14.29 -12.97 1.43
N GLN A 11 -14.59 -13.39 2.66
CA GLN A 11 -13.64 -13.43 3.75
C GLN A 11 -12.45 -14.34 3.43
N ARG A 12 -12.71 -15.51 2.88
CA ARG A 12 -11.66 -16.46 2.49
C ARG A 12 -10.78 -15.91 1.36
N ILE A 13 -11.37 -15.24 0.40
CA ILE A 13 -10.64 -14.62 -0.71
C ILE A 13 -9.71 -13.52 -0.18
N VAL A 14 -10.22 -12.65 0.68
CA VAL A 14 -9.43 -11.60 1.30
C VAL A 14 -8.29 -12.19 2.11
N GLU A 15 -8.59 -13.18 2.97
CA GLU A 15 -7.59 -13.78 3.84
C GLU A 15 -6.49 -14.50 3.08
N SER A 16 -6.82 -15.18 1.98
CA SER A 16 -5.87 -15.99 1.23
C SER A 16 -5.09 -15.22 0.16
N SER A 17 -5.39 -13.95 -0.08
CA SER A 17 -4.68 -13.16 -1.08
C SER A 17 -3.20 -13.01 -0.69
N PRO A 18 -2.25 -13.20 -1.64
CA PRO A 18 -0.83 -12.93 -1.38
C PRO A 18 -0.52 -11.44 -1.30
N ASP A 19 -1.39 -10.59 -1.85
CA ASP A 19 -1.26 -9.15 -1.67
C ASP A 19 -1.81 -8.76 -0.30
N ALA A 20 -1.29 -7.69 0.28
CA ALA A 20 -1.82 -7.14 1.51
C ALA A 20 -3.17 -6.50 1.23
N ILE A 21 -4.18 -6.88 2.00
CA ILE A 21 -5.49 -6.22 1.98
C ILE A 21 -5.69 -5.66 3.38
N ILE A 22 -5.77 -4.34 3.45
CA ILE A 22 -5.83 -3.60 4.72
C ILE A 22 -7.02 -2.66 4.65
N PHE A 23 -7.85 -2.68 5.69
CA PHE A 23 -8.91 -1.69 5.86
C PHE A 23 -8.61 -0.87 7.10
N SER A 24 -8.70 0.46 6.97
CA SER A 24 -8.59 1.40 8.07
C SER A 24 -9.83 2.28 8.14
N ASP A 25 -10.24 2.60 9.36
CA ASP A 25 -11.45 3.39 9.60
C ASP A 25 -11.20 4.89 9.42
N GLN A 26 -12.20 5.71 9.78
CA GLN A 26 -12.12 7.16 9.64
C GLN A 26 -10.98 7.80 10.43
N ASP A 27 -10.54 7.16 11.50
CA ASP A 27 -9.45 7.64 12.34
C ASP A 27 -8.09 7.07 11.93
N GLY A 28 -8.05 6.26 10.86
CA GLY A 28 -6.83 5.63 10.41
C GLY A 28 -6.41 4.43 11.25
N ILE A 29 -7.34 3.86 12.00
CA ILE A 29 -7.11 2.66 12.81
C ILE A 29 -7.35 1.44 11.93
N ILE A 30 -6.39 0.53 11.93
CA ILE A 30 -6.46 -0.70 11.15
C ILE A 30 -7.53 -1.60 11.74
N ARG A 31 -8.47 -2.05 10.89
CA ARG A 31 -9.56 -2.94 11.28
C ARG A 31 -9.55 -4.26 10.54
N LEU A 32 -8.82 -4.37 9.43
CA LEU A 32 -8.65 -5.61 8.68
C LEU A 32 -7.21 -5.71 8.21
N TRP A 33 -6.63 -6.89 8.38
CA TRP A 33 -5.23 -7.18 8.06
C TRP A 33 -5.14 -8.65 7.70
N ASN A 34 -4.98 -8.95 6.41
CA ASN A 34 -5.00 -10.32 5.92
C ASN A 34 -3.63 -11.01 6.00
N ALA A 35 -3.58 -12.27 5.54
CA ALA A 35 -2.34 -13.03 5.54
C ALA A 35 -1.26 -12.41 4.66
N GLY A 36 -1.64 -11.80 3.53
CA GLY A 36 -0.71 -11.08 2.68
C GLY A 36 -0.05 -9.91 3.39
N ALA A 37 -0.81 -9.17 4.19
CA ALA A 37 -0.28 -8.07 4.99
C ALA A 37 0.71 -8.59 6.04
N GLU A 38 0.40 -9.70 6.69
CA GLU A 38 1.31 -10.35 7.65
C GLU A 38 2.64 -10.70 6.98
N ALA A 39 2.59 -11.29 5.79
CA ALA A 39 3.78 -11.70 5.05
C ALA A 39 4.62 -10.51 4.59
N ILE A 40 3.99 -9.46 4.11
CA ILE A 40 4.70 -8.28 3.58
C ILE A 40 5.30 -7.41 4.69
N PHE A 41 4.53 -7.13 5.74
CA PHE A 41 4.94 -6.16 6.76
C PHE A 41 5.53 -6.79 8.02
N GLY A 42 5.28 -8.06 8.26
CA GLY A 42 5.85 -8.77 9.41
C GLY A 42 5.06 -8.65 10.71
N TYR A 43 3.95 -7.90 10.72
CA TYR A 43 3.03 -7.85 11.85
C TYR A 43 1.95 -8.91 11.68
N THR A 44 1.57 -9.59 12.77
CA THR A 44 0.38 -10.44 12.76
C THR A 44 -0.88 -9.58 12.77
N ALA A 45 -2.01 -10.16 12.39
CA ALA A 45 -3.29 -9.46 12.49
C ALA A 45 -3.59 -9.02 13.92
N GLU A 46 -3.26 -9.85 14.90
CA GLU A 46 -3.44 -9.50 16.32
C GLU A 46 -2.61 -8.28 16.72
N GLU A 47 -1.41 -8.14 16.18
CA GLU A 47 -0.56 -6.99 16.45
C GLU A 47 -1.05 -5.72 15.72
N ALA A 48 -1.48 -5.87 14.47
CA ALA A 48 -1.78 -4.73 13.59
C ALA A 48 -3.18 -4.14 13.82
N VAL A 49 -4.19 -4.98 13.98
CA VAL A 49 -5.57 -4.51 14.18
C VAL A 49 -5.68 -3.72 15.48
N GLY A 50 -6.19 -2.50 15.37
CA GLY A 50 -6.25 -1.56 16.50
C GLY A 50 -5.10 -0.56 16.52
N MET A 51 -4.06 -0.78 15.73
CA MET A 51 -2.96 0.18 15.57
C MET A 51 -3.28 1.17 14.45
N THR A 52 -2.58 2.30 14.44
CA THR A 52 -2.71 3.25 13.33
C THR A 52 -1.87 2.81 12.14
N LEU A 53 -2.15 3.38 10.97
CA LEU A 53 -1.39 3.12 9.75
C LEU A 53 0.10 3.53 9.87
N ASP A 54 0.48 4.25 10.91
CA ASP A 54 1.88 4.61 11.16
C ASP A 54 2.81 3.41 11.18
N ILE A 55 2.31 2.22 11.53
CA ILE A 55 3.16 1.03 11.57
C ILE A 55 3.74 0.63 10.22
N ILE A 56 3.11 1.07 9.13
CA ILE A 56 3.58 0.78 7.75
C ILE A 56 4.02 2.03 6.99
N VAL A 57 3.85 3.21 7.56
CA VAL A 57 4.20 4.48 6.91
C VAL A 57 5.53 4.96 7.46
N PRO A 58 6.57 5.14 6.60
CA PRO A 58 7.85 5.67 7.06
C PRO A 58 7.70 7.03 7.75
N GLU A 59 8.46 7.24 8.79
CA GLU A 59 8.37 8.44 9.62
C GLU A 59 8.47 9.73 8.82
N THR A 60 9.33 9.76 7.80
CA THR A 60 9.59 10.94 6.97
C THR A 60 8.38 11.40 6.18
N ILE A 61 7.39 10.53 5.94
CA ILE A 61 6.20 10.87 5.13
C ILE A 61 4.90 10.79 5.92
N ARG A 62 4.95 10.54 7.23
CA ARG A 62 3.75 10.40 8.08
C ARG A 62 2.88 11.64 8.09
N GLU A 63 3.48 12.79 8.24
CA GLU A 63 2.73 14.06 8.28
C GLU A 63 1.92 14.26 7.00
N ARG A 64 2.57 14.11 5.85
CA ARG A 64 1.92 14.23 4.54
C ARG A 64 0.85 13.17 4.33
N HIS A 65 1.11 11.95 4.79
CA HIS A 65 0.16 10.85 4.72
C HIS A 65 -1.13 11.20 5.48
N TRP A 66 -1.02 11.67 6.71
CA TRP A 66 -2.19 12.00 7.52
C TRP A 66 -2.94 13.22 7.00
N GLU A 67 -2.26 14.21 6.47
CA GLU A 67 -2.92 15.35 5.81
C GLU A 67 -3.81 14.87 4.67
N GLY A 68 -3.29 14.01 3.81
CA GLY A 68 -4.05 13.43 2.71
C GLY A 68 -5.20 12.55 3.19
N TYR A 69 -4.93 11.73 4.19
CA TYR A 69 -5.92 10.81 4.76
C TYR A 69 -7.14 11.57 5.33
N TYR A 70 -6.89 12.55 6.18
CA TYR A 70 -7.97 13.33 6.80
C TYR A 70 -8.73 14.16 5.77
N ARG A 71 -8.05 14.63 4.75
CA ARG A 71 -8.72 15.35 3.65
C ARG A 71 -9.72 14.44 2.94
N VAL A 72 -9.31 13.19 2.64
CA VAL A 72 -10.19 12.20 2.02
C VAL A 72 -11.37 11.87 2.93
N MET A 73 -11.11 11.67 4.22
CA MET A 73 -12.18 11.38 5.20
C MET A 73 -13.19 12.53 5.29
N LYS A 74 -12.70 13.76 5.23
CA LYS A 74 -13.55 14.95 5.32
C LYS A 74 -14.35 15.22 4.05
N THR A 75 -13.72 15.05 2.89
CA THR A 75 -14.34 15.37 1.59
C THR A 75 -15.07 14.20 0.94
N GLY A 76 -14.70 12.97 1.30
CA GLY A 76 -15.24 11.77 0.67
C GLY A 76 -14.74 11.56 -0.76
N VAL A 77 -13.67 12.26 -1.15
CA VAL A 77 -13.12 12.20 -2.51
C VAL A 77 -11.62 11.93 -2.43
N THR A 78 -11.14 10.97 -3.21
CA THR A 78 -9.72 10.74 -3.39
C THR A 78 -9.29 11.29 -4.75
N LYS A 79 -8.15 11.98 -4.78
CA LYS A 79 -7.59 12.50 -6.03
C LYS A 79 -6.96 11.43 -6.92
N TYR A 80 -6.75 10.24 -6.38
CA TYR A 80 -6.07 9.16 -7.12
C TYR A 80 -7.01 8.28 -7.91
N GLY A 81 -8.30 8.24 -7.57
CA GLY A 81 -9.29 7.47 -8.30
C GLY A 81 -8.91 5.99 -8.36
N LYS A 82 -8.79 5.46 -9.59
CA LYS A 82 -8.41 4.07 -9.85
C LYS A 82 -6.93 3.89 -10.12
N ASP A 83 -6.14 4.94 -9.98
CA ASP A 83 -4.72 4.89 -10.30
C ASP A 83 -3.94 4.06 -9.29
N MET A 84 -2.94 3.35 -9.80
CA MET A 84 -2.00 2.61 -8.97
C MET A 84 -0.95 3.57 -8.43
N LEU A 85 -0.74 3.53 -7.12
CA LEU A 85 0.22 4.38 -6.43
C LEU A 85 1.50 3.59 -6.14
N SER A 86 2.65 4.27 -6.19
CA SER A 86 3.95 3.68 -5.84
C SER A 86 4.53 4.47 -4.67
N VAL A 87 4.74 3.81 -3.54
CA VAL A 87 5.27 4.45 -2.34
C VAL A 87 6.17 3.49 -1.57
N PRO A 88 7.09 4.02 -0.74
CA PRO A 88 7.79 3.18 0.21
C PRO A 88 6.90 2.88 1.42
N GLY A 89 7.07 1.68 1.96
CA GLY A 89 6.52 1.29 3.26
C GLY A 89 7.63 0.90 4.21
N ILE A 90 7.27 0.60 5.44
CA ILE A 90 8.20 0.12 6.45
C ILE A 90 7.66 -1.17 7.07
N ARG A 91 8.54 -2.16 7.27
CA ARG A 91 8.21 -3.43 7.91
C ARG A 91 8.46 -3.36 9.41
N LYS A 92 7.95 -4.34 10.14
CA LYS A 92 8.16 -4.46 11.59
C LYS A 92 9.63 -4.43 11.99
N ASP A 93 10.50 -5.02 11.17
CA ASP A 93 11.94 -5.07 11.43
C ASP A 93 12.68 -3.76 11.08
N GLY A 94 11.95 -2.73 10.62
CA GLY A 94 12.51 -1.46 10.23
C GLY A 94 12.99 -1.39 8.79
N SER A 95 12.97 -2.50 8.05
CA SER A 95 13.39 -2.49 6.66
C SER A 95 12.34 -1.83 5.77
N ARG A 96 12.78 -1.26 4.67
CA ARG A 96 11.89 -0.62 3.70
C ARG A 96 11.37 -1.63 2.68
N VAL A 97 10.15 -1.41 2.24
CA VAL A 97 9.51 -2.18 1.18
C VAL A 97 8.99 -1.21 0.13
N SER A 98 9.17 -1.56 -1.15
CA SER A 98 8.59 -0.78 -2.25
C SER A 98 7.22 -1.36 -2.56
N LEU A 99 6.20 -0.51 -2.52
CA LEU A 99 4.81 -0.91 -2.65
C LEU A 99 4.16 -0.27 -3.87
N GLU A 100 3.36 -1.06 -4.56
CA GLU A 100 2.32 -0.54 -5.44
C GLU A 100 0.99 -0.85 -4.80
N PHE A 101 0.07 0.09 -4.79
CA PHE A 101 -1.23 -0.12 -4.18
C PHE A 101 -2.32 0.69 -4.84
N SER A 102 -3.53 0.21 -4.67
CA SER A 102 -4.76 0.92 -5.02
C SER A 102 -5.59 1.10 -3.76
N VAL A 103 -6.43 2.12 -3.75
CA VAL A 103 -7.31 2.40 -2.62
C VAL A 103 -8.75 2.47 -3.09
N ALA A 104 -9.66 2.09 -2.20
CA ALA A 104 -11.11 2.23 -2.43
C ALA A 104 -11.75 2.79 -1.16
N LEU A 105 -12.62 3.76 -1.33
CA LEU A 105 -13.41 4.28 -0.24
C LEU A 105 -14.57 3.33 0.03
N ILE A 106 -14.72 2.92 1.27
CA ILE A 106 -15.75 1.96 1.66
C ILE A 106 -16.85 2.72 2.38
N ARG A 107 -18.08 2.58 1.87
CA ARG A 107 -19.26 3.23 2.40
C ARG A 107 -20.27 2.18 2.83
N ASP A 108 -21.10 2.53 3.82
CA ASP A 108 -22.21 1.68 4.22
C ASP A 108 -23.40 1.83 3.25
N GLU A 109 -24.50 1.15 3.55
CA GLU A 109 -25.72 1.17 2.73
C GLU A 109 -26.33 2.57 2.60
N ASP A 110 -26.11 3.43 3.60
CA ASP A 110 -26.61 4.80 3.62
C ASP A 110 -25.64 5.80 2.99
N GLY A 111 -24.51 5.32 2.46
CA GLY A 111 -23.51 6.16 1.82
C GLY A 111 -22.53 6.80 2.79
N VAL A 112 -22.56 6.43 4.07
CA VAL A 112 -21.63 6.96 5.07
C VAL A 112 -20.26 6.34 4.86
N LEU A 113 -19.23 7.18 4.80
CA LEU A 113 -17.85 6.74 4.62
C LEU A 113 -17.35 6.00 5.87
N LEU A 114 -17.06 4.72 5.73
CA LEU A 114 -16.55 3.88 6.83
C LEU A 114 -15.04 3.95 6.95
N GLY A 115 -14.34 4.09 5.84
CA GLY A 115 -12.89 4.11 5.81
C GLY A 115 -12.33 3.82 4.43
N VAL A 116 -11.08 3.38 4.41
CA VAL A 116 -10.33 3.11 3.19
C VAL A 116 -9.87 1.66 3.17
N SER A 117 -10.10 0.99 2.06
CA SER A 117 -9.51 -0.31 1.75
C SER A 117 -8.32 -0.10 0.83
N ALA A 118 -7.18 -0.70 1.15
CA ALA A 118 -5.98 -0.67 0.31
C ALA A 118 -5.59 -2.10 -0.05
N VAL A 119 -5.26 -2.30 -1.32
CA VAL A 119 -4.65 -3.53 -1.80
C VAL A 119 -3.23 -3.19 -2.21
N LEU A 120 -2.25 -3.77 -1.51
CA LEU A 120 -0.84 -3.42 -1.65
C LEU A 120 -0.04 -4.62 -2.11
N ARG A 121 0.84 -4.39 -3.08
CA ARG A 121 1.74 -5.41 -3.59
C ARG A 121 3.19 -5.03 -3.29
N ASP A 122 3.95 -5.99 -2.80
CA ASP A 122 5.39 -5.82 -2.61
C ASP A 122 6.08 -5.95 -3.97
N VAL A 123 6.66 -4.85 -4.44
CA VAL A 123 7.37 -4.79 -5.72
C VAL A 123 8.86 -4.53 -5.52
N THR A 124 9.38 -4.81 -4.34
CA THR A 124 10.78 -4.54 -3.97
C THR A 124 11.75 -5.24 -4.93
N VAL A 125 11.51 -6.50 -5.23
CA VAL A 125 12.39 -7.28 -6.15
C VAL A 125 12.34 -6.69 -7.56
N ARG A 126 11.14 -6.40 -8.07
CA ARG A 126 10.96 -5.78 -9.38
C ARG A 126 11.66 -4.41 -9.45
N TRP A 127 11.47 -3.60 -8.43
CA TRP A 127 12.08 -2.27 -8.35
C TRP A 127 13.61 -2.34 -8.37
N ARG A 128 14.19 -3.28 -7.63
CA ARG A 128 15.66 -3.49 -7.62
C ARG A 128 16.16 -3.91 -8.98
N LYS A 129 15.46 -4.83 -9.65
CA LYS A 129 15.83 -5.28 -11.00
C LYS A 129 15.77 -4.15 -12.02
N GLU A 130 14.73 -3.34 -11.98
CA GLU A 130 14.61 -2.18 -12.87
C GLU A 130 15.73 -1.18 -12.63
N ARG A 131 16.09 -0.94 -11.38
CA ARG A 131 17.19 -0.07 -11.03
C ARG A 131 18.53 -0.60 -11.52
N GLU A 132 18.78 -1.89 -11.33
CA GLU A 132 20.00 -2.55 -11.84
C GLU A 132 20.09 -2.46 -13.37
N LEU A 133 18.98 -2.67 -14.06
CA LEU A 133 18.92 -2.54 -15.52
C LEU A 133 19.23 -1.11 -15.98
N LYS A 134 18.69 -0.12 -15.30
CA LYS A 134 18.96 1.29 -15.60
C LYS A 134 20.45 1.62 -15.38
N GLU A 135 21.03 1.11 -14.30
CA GLU A 135 22.45 1.30 -14.01
C GLU A 135 23.32 0.62 -15.08
N ARG A 136 22.94 -0.59 -15.52
CA ARG A 136 23.64 -1.30 -16.61
C ARG A 136 23.55 -0.55 -17.92
N ILE A 137 22.39 -0.06 -18.27
CA ILE A 137 22.21 0.74 -19.50
C ILE A 137 23.09 1.98 -19.43
N ALA A 138 23.09 2.69 -18.33
CA ALA A 138 23.92 3.87 -18.14
C ALA A 138 25.41 3.54 -18.26
N ALA A 139 25.87 2.41 -17.71
CA ALA A 139 27.24 1.97 -17.79
C ALA A 139 27.65 1.61 -19.23
N LEU A 140 26.73 0.95 -19.98
CA LEU A 140 26.98 0.57 -21.38
C LEU A 140 26.99 1.76 -22.33
N GLU A 141 26.20 2.80 -22.03
CA GLU A 141 26.15 4.03 -22.83
C GLU A 141 27.31 4.98 -22.49
N GLY A 142 28.07 4.66 -21.44
CA GLY A 142 29.14 5.51 -20.95
C GLY A 142 28.63 6.74 -20.20
N PRO A 143 29.53 7.63 -19.75
CA PRO A 143 29.10 8.82 -19.04
C PRO A 143 28.16 9.63 -19.90
N ALA A 144 26.99 9.97 -19.35
CA ALA A 144 26.03 10.78 -20.05
C ALA A 144 26.69 12.12 -20.41
N LYS A 145 26.64 12.51 -21.68
CA LYS A 145 27.10 13.82 -22.12
C LYS A 145 26.16 14.85 -21.54
N LYS A 146 26.69 15.74 -20.71
CA LYS A 146 25.92 16.87 -20.21
C LYS A 146 25.56 17.77 -21.39
N PRO A 147 24.34 18.28 -21.48
CA PRO A 147 23.99 19.25 -22.50
C PRO A 147 24.96 20.42 -22.48
N GLY A 148 25.51 20.76 -23.66
CA GLY A 148 26.48 21.85 -23.81
C GLY A 148 27.92 21.51 -23.42
N SER A 149 28.23 20.29 -23.02
CA SER A 149 29.59 19.85 -22.78
C SER A 149 30.26 19.47 -24.12
N PRO A 150 31.46 19.93 -24.39
CA PRO A 150 32.17 19.46 -25.57
C PRO A 150 32.44 17.96 -25.43
N SER A 151 32.26 17.27 -26.51
CA SER A 151 32.53 15.83 -26.57
C SER A 151 34.02 15.55 -26.43
#